data_27d960d0ebbfa24fc9bd3eef478b632e
#
_entry.id   27d960d0ebbfa24fc9bd3eef478b632e
#
_cell.length_a   1.000
_cell.length_b   1.000
_cell.length_c   1.000
_cell.angle_alpha   90.00
_cell.angle_beta   90.00
_cell.angle_gamma   90.00
#
_symmetry.space_group_name_H-M   'P 1'
#
loop_
_entity.id
_entity.type
_entity.pdbx_description
1 polymer ?
#
loop_
_entity_poly.entity_id
_entity_poly.type
_entity_poly.pdbx_seq_one_letter_code
_entity_poly.pdbx_strand_id
1 'polypeptide(L)'
;MPHGSTRKQIHIIYCSKSDRDGTMKRVFVLLACACVVAGCAYFAASKWAIRHETLNLFDVARQRPVVVDLAVRRDYEMKADSGYWKLPVAIISNGNTVRNTEYSFLANVLAAKGYLVASVQQDLPTDPPLMTKIGLPYVGRLQVYERGEANILFVLGQLKELQPNADYSHLTLVGHSNGGDISMFCAKRHPELVSKVITLDNLRVPFVLDHKLKILSFRSKDPNFKTDPGVLPTPQQAKADGIDIVNTKFQHTDMSDRGPDAVKETIQATLDHFLSDSASSELAPANTDKLIVANLGPPPYP
;
A
#
# COMPACT_ATOMS: atom_id res chain seq x y z
N MET A 1 -55.98 53.85 70.75
CA MET A 1 -54.76 53.54 70.04
C MET A 1 -54.87 52.12 69.54
N PRO A 2 -55.01 51.80 68.22
CA PRO A 2 -55.09 50.44 67.79
C PRO A 2 -53.75 49.94 67.27
N HIS A 3 -53.39 48.71 67.66
CA HIS A 3 -52.25 47.95 67.21
C HIS A 3 -52.50 47.41 65.80
N GLY A 4 -51.68 47.84 64.85
CA GLY A 4 -51.64 47.23 63.51
C GLY A 4 -50.79 45.96 63.48
N SER A 5 -51.44 44.85 63.16
CA SER A 5 -50.82 43.54 62.89
C SER A 5 -50.54 43.37 61.41
N THR A 6 -49.29 43.48 61.05
CA THR A 6 -48.79 43.20 59.70
C THR A 6 -48.61 41.70 59.46
N ARG A 7 -49.56 41.06 58.76
CA ARG A 7 -49.40 39.67 58.25
C ARG A 7 -48.42 39.65 57.07
N LYS A 8 -47.25 39.07 57.26
CA LYS A 8 -46.34 38.68 56.14
C LYS A 8 -46.95 37.48 55.43
N GLN A 9 -47.39 37.68 54.19
CA GLN A 9 -47.70 36.59 53.26
C GLN A 9 -46.42 35.92 52.78
N ILE A 10 -46.21 34.67 53.15
CA ILE A 10 -45.14 33.82 52.62
C ILE A 10 -45.71 33.17 51.33
N HIS A 11 -45.25 33.66 50.17
CA HIS A 11 -45.46 32.98 48.89
C HIS A 11 -44.54 31.73 48.84
N ILE A 12 -45.10 30.57 49.06
CA ILE A 12 -44.44 29.27 48.79
C ILE A 12 -44.57 29.04 47.29
N ILE A 13 -43.48 29.22 46.56
CA ILE A 13 -43.40 28.86 45.16
C ILE A 13 -43.33 27.32 45.10
N TYR A 14 -44.45 26.66 44.83
CA TYR A 14 -44.52 25.26 44.45
C TYR A 14 -43.88 25.07 43.09
N CYS A 15 -42.59 24.78 43.01
CA CYS A 15 -41.99 24.30 41.80
C CYS A 15 -42.45 22.90 41.52
N SER A 16 -43.30 22.72 40.50
CA SER A 16 -43.95 21.48 40.14
C SER A 16 -42.89 20.40 39.81
N LYS A 17 -43.00 19.26 40.53
CA LYS A 17 -42.11 18.08 40.37
C LYS A 17 -42.29 17.47 38.94
N SER A 18 -43.39 17.74 38.25
CA SER A 18 -43.73 17.26 36.93
C SER A 18 -42.85 17.88 35.82
N ASP A 19 -42.44 19.15 35.95
CA ASP A 19 -41.64 19.82 34.90
C ASP A 19 -40.17 19.35 34.91
N ARG A 20 -39.63 18.93 36.10
CA ARG A 20 -38.29 18.37 36.18
C ARG A 20 -38.17 17.00 35.54
N ASP A 21 -39.19 16.15 35.66
CA ASP A 21 -39.21 14.81 35.04
C ASP A 21 -39.29 14.88 33.53
N GLY A 22 -40.09 15.81 32.98
CA GLY A 22 -40.17 16.04 31.55
C GLY A 22 -38.88 16.58 30.95
N THR A 23 -38.20 17.48 31.66
CA THR A 23 -36.90 18.06 31.24
C THR A 23 -35.78 17.01 31.31
N MET A 24 -35.70 16.20 32.36
CA MET A 24 -34.73 15.10 32.46
C MET A 24 -34.92 14.07 31.35
N LYS A 25 -36.13 13.64 31.05
CA LYS A 25 -36.41 12.71 29.93
C LYS A 25 -35.96 13.28 28.58
N ARG A 26 -36.21 14.56 28.32
CA ARG A 26 -35.75 15.23 27.10
C ARG A 26 -34.22 15.29 26.99
N VAL A 27 -33.54 15.61 28.10
CA VAL A 27 -32.07 15.60 28.17
C VAL A 27 -31.51 14.21 27.93
N PHE A 28 -32.10 13.16 28.52
CA PHE A 28 -31.70 11.77 28.28
C PHE A 28 -31.86 11.35 26.83
N VAL A 29 -32.99 11.69 26.19
CA VAL A 29 -33.24 11.40 24.77
C VAL A 29 -32.24 12.13 23.88
N LEU A 30 -31.96 13.41 24.13
CA LEU A 30 -30.97 14.17 23.37
C LEU A 30 -29.56 13.60 23.51
N LEU A 31 -29.16 13.19 24.71
CA LEU A 31 -27.85 12.52 24.95
C LEU A 31 -27.79 11.18 24.21
N ALA A 32 -28.83 10.38 24.27
CA ALA A 32 -28.90 9.11 23.56
C ALA A 32 -28.78 9.31 22.04
N CYS A 33 -29.53 10.27 21.47
CA CYS A 33 -29.44 10.63 20.06
C CYS A 33 -28.03 11.14 19.68
N ALA A 34 -27.41 11.99 20.52
CA ALA A 34 -26.06 12.45 20.30
C ALA A 34 -25.03 11.31 20.30
N CYS A 35 -25.15 10.34 21.23
CA CYS A 35 -24.31 9.14 21.28
C CYS A 35 -24.48 8.28 20.04
N VAL A 36 -25.72 8.09 19.54
CA VAL A 36 -25.99 7.33 18.31
C VAL A 36 -25.36 8.04 17.10
N VAL A 37 -25.57 9.34 16.96
CA VAL A 37 -24.98 10.13 15.86
C VAL A 37 -23.46 10.11 15.91
N ALA A 38 -22.86 10.28 17.11
CA ALA A 38 -21.40 10.20 17.30
C ALA A 38 -20.88 8.79 16.98
N GLY A 39 -21.61 7.75 17.38
CA GLY A 39 -21.27 6.36 17.07
C GLY A 39 -21.35 6.07 15.57
N CYS A 40 -22.39 6.53 14.89
CA CYS A 40 -22.50 6.40 13.43
C CYS A 40 -21.40 7.18 12.69
N ALA A 41 -21.10 8.40 13.13
CA ALA A 41 -20.02 9.20 12.55
C ALA A 41 -18.65 8.55 12.77
N TYR A 42 -18.37 8.04 13.96
CA TYR A 42 -17.16 7.30 14.28
C TYR A 42 -17.04 6.03 13.42
N PHE A 43 -18.11 5.24 13.30
CA PHE A 43 -18.13 4.04 12.44
C PHE A 43 -17.92 4.40 10.97
N ALA A 44 -18.58 5.44 10.47
CA ALA A 44 -18.38 5.92 9.10
C ALA A 44 -16.97 6.39 8.85
N ALA A 45 -16.35 7.11 9.78
CA ALA A 45 -14.96 7.56 9.67
C ALA A 45 -13.97 6.39 9.79
N SER A 46 -14.22 5.43 10.69
CA SER A 46 -13.30 4.31 10.96
C SER A 46 -13.15 3.35 9.78
N LYS A 47 -14.16 3.22 8.91
CA LYS A 47 -14.07 2.35 7.72
C LYS A 47 -13.03 2.83 6.71
N TRP A 48 -12.70 4.14 6.69
CA TRP A 48 -11.68 4.71 5.83
C TRP A 48 -10.27 4.64 6.43
N ALA A 49 -10.17 4.22 7.71
CA ALA A 49 -8.90 4.10 8.38
C ALA A 49 -8.07 2.96 7.77
N ILE A 50 -6.78 3.19 7.64
CA ILE A 50 -5.82 2.15 7.31
C ILE A 50 -5.47 1.42 8.61
N ARG A 51 -5.69 0.10 8.64
CA ARG A 51 -5.26 -0.76 9.73
C ARG A 51 -3.81 -1.16 9.49
N HIS A 52 -2.99 -1.00 10.51
CA HIS A 52 -1.64 -1.53 10.57
C HIS A 52 -1.57 -2.67 11.58
N GLU A 53 -0.83 -3.73 11.23
CA GLU A 53 -0.62 -4.90 12.09
C GLU A 53 0.78 -5.46 11.85
N THR A 54 1.53 -5.68 12.93
CA THR A 54 2.84 -6.30 12.83
C THR A 54 2.73 -7.82 13.03
N LEU A 55 3.17 -8.57 12.02
CA LEU A 55 3.30 -10.03 12.08
C LEU A 55 4.75 -10.39 12.38
N ASN A 56 4.96 -11.15 13.44
CA ASN A 56 6.25 -11.74 13.79
C ASN A 56 6.26 -13.21 13.33
N LEU A 57 6.60 -13.42 12.07
CA LEU A 57 6.64 -14.75 11.46
C LEU A 57 7.99 -15.42 11.72
N PHE A 58 8.01 -16.76 11.65
CA PHE A 58 9.24 -17.54 11.76
C PHE A 58 9.28 -18.63 10.69
N ASP A 59 10.24 -18.52 9.78
CA ASP A 59 10.49 -19.55 8.77
C ASP A 59 11.30 -20.68 9.40
N VAL A 60 10.60 -21.76 9.73
CA VAL A 60 11.19 -22.93 10.38
C VAL A 60 12.24 -23.60 9.49
N ALA A 61 12.02 -23.65 8.18
CA ALA A 61 12.94 -24.31 7.25
C ALA A 61 14.29 -23.60 7.17
N ARG A 62 14.29 -22.26 7.28
CA ARG A 62 15.50 -21.42 7.24
C ARG A 62 15.98 -21.00 8.62
N GLN A 63 15.28 -21.36 9.71
CA GLN A 63 15.51 -20.90 11.09
C GLN A 63 15.62 -19.36 11.17
N ARG A 64 14.68 -18.68 10.51
CA ARG A 64 14.76 -17.22 10.30
C ARG A 64 13.47 -16.52 10.75
N PRO A 65 13.57 -15.51 11.64
CA PRO A 65 12.47 -14.60 11.88
C PRO A 65 12.25 -13.70 10.65
N VAL A 66 10.99 -13.47 10.30
CA VAL A 66 10.57 -12.57 9.23
C VAL A 66 9.48 -11.66 9.78
N VAL A 67 9.84 -10.39 10.01
CA VAL A 67 8.91 -9.39 10.52
C VAL A 67 8.24 -8.68 9.35
N VAL A 68 6.94 -8.56 9.43
CA VAL A 68 6.11 -7.93 8.40
C VAL A 68 5.19 -6.90 9.05
N ASP A 69 5.12 -5.71 8.48
CA ASP A 69 4.07 -4.74 8.81
C ASP A 69 3.01 -4.79 7.71
N LEU A 70 1.78 -5.17 8.09
CA LEU A 70 0.63 -5.18 7.19
C LEU A 70 -0.09 -3.85 7.25
N ALA A 71 -0.51 -3.35 6.09
CA ALA A 71 -1.39 -2.19 5.99
C ALA A 71 -2.53 -2.50 5.02
N VAL A 72 -3.77 -2.23 5.44
CA VAL A 72 -4.97 -2.40 4.62
C VAL A 72 -6.04 -1.37 5.02
N ARG A 73 -6.75 -0.84 4.05
CA ARG A 73 -7.88 0.06 4.34
C ARG A 73 -9.12 -0.77 4.66
N ARG A 74 -9.73 -0.50 5.81
CA ARG A 74 -10.81 -1.33 6.39
C ARG A 74 -12.02 -1.54 5.49
N ASP A 75 -12.42 -0.55 4.70
CA ASP A 75 -13.57 -0.71 3.80
C ASP A 75 -13.31 -1.70 2.67
N TYR A 76 -12.07 -1.77 2.16
CA TYR A 76 -11.67 -2.78 1.18
C TYR A 76 -11.53 -4.16 1.80
N GLU A 77 -10.96 -4.25 3.00
CA GLU A 77 -10.89 -5.49 3.77
C GLU A 77 -12.30 -6.07 3.98
N MET A 78 -13.25 -5.26 4.47
CA MET A 78 -14.65 -5.68 4.63
C MET A 78 -15.32 -6.13 3.31
N LYS A 79 -15.03 -5.47 2.20
CA LYS A 79 -15.53 -5.89 0.88
C LYS A 79 -14.93 -7.22 0.44
N ALA A 80 -13.65 -7.44 0.72
CA ALA A 80 -12.96 -8.69 0.41
C ALA A 80 -13.51 -9.84 1.26
N ASP A 81 -13.71 -9.63 2.56
CA ASP A 81 -14.29 -10.62 3.48
C ASP A 81 -15.73 -10.99 3.09
N SER A 82 -16.46 -10.05 2.51
CA SER A 82 -17.80 -10.29 1.97
C SER A 82 -17.81 -10.94 0.58
N GLY A 83 -16.67 -11.22 -0.02
CA GLY A 83 -16.51 -11.82 -1.34
C GLY A 83 -16.80 -10.89 -2.52
N TYR A 84 -17.04 -9.60 -2.28
CA TYR A 84 -17.30 -8.60 -3.34
C TYR A 84 -16.03 -8.03 -3.97
N TRP A 85 -14.86 -8.29 -3.39
CA TRP A 85 -13.59 -7.75 -3.82
C TRP A 85 -12.47 -8.74 -3.56
N LYS A 86 -11.43 -8.70 -4.40
CA LYS A 86 -10.13 -9.29 -4.07
C LYS A 86 -9.12 -8.18 -3.85
N LEU A 87 -8.43 -8.20 -2.72
CA LEU A 87 -7.39 -7.22 -2.43
C LEU A 87 -6.19 -7.47 -3.34
N PRO A 88 -5.78 -6.53 -4.20
CA PRO A 88 -4.48 -6.63 -4.84
C PRO A 88 -3.38 -6.63 -3.76
N VAL A 89 -2.30 -7.37 -4.00
CA VAL A 89 -1.22 -7.52 -3.01
C VAL A 89 0.01 -6.71 -3.42
N ALA A 90 0.54 -5.93 -2.48
CA ALA A 90 1.81 -5.25 -2.62
C ALA A 90 2.79 -5.69 -1.54
N ILE A 91 4.04 -5.98 -1.94
CA ILE A 91 5.14 -6.30 -1.04
C ILE A 91 6.14 -5.15 -1.07
N ILE A 92 6.44 -4.56 0.07
CA ILE A 92 7.47 -3.53 0.22
C ILE A 92 8.72 -4.16 0.83
N SER A 93 9.84 -4.02 0.14
CA SER A 93 11.17 -4.46 0.60
C SER A 93 12.01 -3.26 1.01
N ASN A 94 12.47 -3.25 2.25
CA ASN A 94 13.26 -2.15 2.81
C ASN A 94 14.67 -2.05 2.19
N GLY A 95 15.21 -0.84 2.21
CA GLY A 95 16.63 -0.59 1.93
C GLY A 95 17.54 -1.09 3.06
N ASN A 96 18.80 -1.31 2.74
CA ASN A 96 19.77 -1.73 3.73
C ASN A 96 19.84 -0.73 4.91
N THR A 97 19.84 -1.23 6.14
CA THR A 97 19.85 -0.44 7.39
C THR A 97 18.60 0.42 7.65
N VAL A 98 17.57 0.29 6.83
CA VAL A 98 16.27 0.95 7.04
C VAL A 98 15.26 -0.08 7.52
N ARG A 99 14.39 0.26 8.46
CA ARG A 99 13.35 -0.66 8.93
C ARG A 99 12.24 -0.80 7.91
N ASN A 100 11.61 -1.96 7.85
CA ASN A 100 10.43 -2.20 7.01
C ASN A 100 9.29 -1.23 7.30
N THR A 101 9.16 -0.72 8.53
CA THR A 101 8.15 0.26 8.95
C THR A 101 8.44 1.70 8.50
N GLU A 102 9.65 1.98 7.97
CA GLU A 102 10.07 3.33 7.54
C GLU A 102 9.73 3.63 6.06
N TYR A 103 8.64 3.03 5.57
CA TYR A 103 8.04 3.27 4.24
C TYR A 103 6.54 3.47 4.36
N SER A 104 6.09 4.06 5.48
CA SER A 104 4.67 4.28 5.76
C SER A 104 3.98 5.12 4.70
N PHE A 105 4.68 6.09 4.10
CA PHE A 105 4.17 6.92 3.03
C PHE A 105 3.79 6.11 1.77
N LEU A 106 4.54 5.04 1.44
CA LEU A 106 4.21 4.13 0.33
C LEU A 106 3.08 3.18 0.72
N ALA A 107 3.18 2.60 1.92
CA ALA A 107 2.16 1.67 2.42
C ALA A 107 0.78 2.32 2.48
N ASN A 108 0.71 3.57 2.92
CA ASN A 108 -0.55 4.32 3.01
C ASN A 108 -1.16 4.63 1.64
N VAL A 109 -0.36 5.00 0.62
CA VAL A 109 -0.87 5.23 -0.74
C VAL A 109 -1.42 3.93 -1.34
N LEU A 110 -0.67 2.83 -1.22
CA LEU A 110 -1.10 1.52 -1.72
C LEU A 110 -2.37 1.04 -1.00
N ALA A 111 -2.41 1.11 0.33
CA ALA A 111 -3.59 0.73 1.11
C ALA A 111 -4.80 1.62 0.77
N ALA A 112 -4.60 2.93 0.55
CA ALA A 112 -5.66 3.85 0.10
C ALA A 112 -6.24 3.45 -1.26
N LYS A 113 -5.45 2.82 -2.15
CA LYS A 113 -5.88 2.24 -3.43
C LYS A 113 -6.50 0.84 -3.29
N GLY A 114 -6.61 0.30 -2.09
CA GLY A 114 -7.24 -0.99 -1.80
C GLY A 114 -6.31 -2.19 -1.81
N TYR A 115 -5.00 -1.97 -1.79
CA TYR A 115 -4.03 -3.05 -1.66
C TYR A 115 -3.99 -3.61 -0.23
N LEU A 116 -3.76 -4.91 -0.12
CA LEU A 116 -3.14 -5.52 1.04
C LEU A 116 -1.64 -5.31 0.90
N VAL A 117 -1.06 -4.53 1.79
CA VAL A 117 0.36 -4.17 1.74
C VAL A 117 1.12 -4.92 2.83
N ALA A 118 2.20 -5.59 2.45
CA ALA A 118 3.11 -6.26 3.39
C ALA A 118 4.51 -5.66 3.28
N SER A 119 4.92 -4.87 4.27
CA SER A 119 6.27 -4.33 4.37
C SER A 119 7.16 -5.34 5.09
N VAL A 120 8.07 -5.99 4.36
CA VAL A 120 8.88 -7.12 4.82
C VAL A 120 10.26 -6.63 5.25
N GLN A 121 10.68 -6.98 6.48
CA GLN A 121 12.06 -6.75 6.93
C GLN A 121 12.99 -7.75 6.24
N GLN A 122 13.84 -7.26 5.33
CA GLN A 122 14.71 -8.10 4.53
C GLN A 122 16.00 -8.49 5.26
N ASP A 123 16.52 -7.60 6.09
CA ASP A 123 17.79 -7.76 6.76
C ASP A 123 17.62 -7.92 8.28
N LEU A 124 18.42 -8.78 8.87
CA LEU A 124 18.54 -8.93 10.33
C LEU A 124 19.88 -8.37 10.79
N PRO A 125 19.99 -7.94 12.05
CA PRO A 125 21.28 -7.50 12.62
C PRO A 125 22.38 -8.58 12.58
N THR A 126 21.96 -9.84 12.51
CA THR A 126 22.85 -11.01 12.43
C THR A 126 23.28 -11.39 11.01
N ASP A 127 22.67 -10.76 10.00
CA ASP A 127 23.04 -11.02 8.61
C ASP A 127 24.44 -10.43 8.30
N PRO A 128 25.19 -11.09 7.40
CA PRO A 128 26.46 -10.51 6.93
C PRO A 128 26.24 -9.12 6.31
N PRO A 129 27.16 -8.18 6.53
CA PRO A 129 27.07 -6.84 5.94
C PRO A 129 27.05 -6.91 4.42
N LEU A 130 26.34 -5.99 3.79
CA LEU A 130 26.30 -5.89 2.34
C LEU A 130 27.69 -5.58 1.78
N MET A 131 28.12 -6.45 0.87
CA MET A 131 29.32 -6.19 0.09
C MET A 131 29.05 -5.09 -0.94
N THR A 132 29.85 -4.05 -0.96
CA THR A 132 29.79 -2.98 -1.96
C THR A 132 31.00 -3.08 -2.89
N LYS A 133 30.85 -3.75 -4.03
CA LYS A 133 31.84 -3.72 -5.09
C LYS A 133 31.18 -3.14 -6.34
N ILE A 134 31.59 -1.91 -6.67
CA ILE A 134 31.08 -1.20 -7.85
C ILE A 134 31.57 -1.90 -9.12
N GLY A 135 30.73 -2.03 -10.12
CA GLY A 135 31.10 -2.44 -11.48
C GLY A 135 30.98 -3.92 -11.81
N LEU A 136 30.57 -4.77 -10.85
CA LEU A 136 30.27 -6.17 -11.12
C LEU A 136 28.86 -6.47 -10.63
N PRO A 137 27.88 -6.70 -11.53
CA PRO A 137 26.51 -7.07 -11.15
C PRO A 137 26.52 -8.32 -10.27
N TYR A 138 25.83 -8.25 -9.15
CA TYR A 138 25.66 -9.35 -8.18
C TYR A 138 26.88 -9.80 -7.38
N VAL A 139 28.06 -9.24 -7.54
CA VAL A 139 29.24 -9.71 -6.81
C VAL A 139 29.06 -9.52 -5.30
N GLY A 140 29.08 -10.64 -4.57
CA GLY A 140 28.89 -10.67 -3.13
C GLY A 140 27.45 -10.37 -2.66
N ARG A 141 26.49 -10.19 -3.58
CA ARG A 141 25.10 -9.82 -3.25
C ARG A 141 24.05 -10.87 -3.66
N LEU A 142 24.40 -11.85 -4.47
CA LEU A 142 23.44 -12.86 -4.92
C LEU A 142 22.72 -13.53 -3.74
N GLN A 143 23.46 -13.92 -2.71
CA GLN A 143 22.89 -14.52 -1.50
C GLN A 143 21.89 -13.60 -0.77
N VAL A 144 22.12 -12.26 -0.82
CA VAL A 144 21.20 -11.27 -0.24
C VAL A 144 19.91 -11.21 -1.04
N TYR A 145 20.00 -11.25 -2.37
CA TYR A 145 18.82 -11.23 -3.24
C TYR A 145 18.02 -12.52 -3.15
N GLU A 146 18.70 -13.69 -3.14
CA GLU A 146 18.05 -14.99 -2.92
C GLU A 146 17.38 -15.09 -1.55
N ARG A 147 18.00 -14.55 -0.51
CA ARG A 147 17.40 -14.46 0.82
C ARG A 147 16.17 -13.56 0.82
N GLY A 148 16.25 -12.40 0.16
CA GLY A 148 15.14 -11.46 0.04
C GLY A 148 13.97 -12.05 -0.74
N GLU A 149 14.24 -12.70 -1.86
CA GLU A 149 13.25 -13.48 -2.62
C GLU A 149 12.59 -14.54 -1.75
N ALA A 150 13.38 -15.35 -1.04
CA ALA A 150 12.86 -16.37 -0.14
C ALA A 150 12.00 -15.79 1.00
N ASN A 151 12.32 -14.59 1.52
CA ASN A 151 11.47 -13.88 2.47
C ASN A 151 10.13 -13.49 1.83
N ILE A 152 10.14 -12.95 0.62
CA ILE A 152 8.92 -12.59 -0.12
C ILE A 152 8.04 -13.83 -0.31
N LEU A 153 8.59 -14.92 -0.85
CA LEU A 153 7.84 -16.15 -1.11
C LEU A 153 7.28 -16.78 0.17
N PHE A 154 8.06 -16.78 1.26
CA PHE A 154 7.59 -17.25 2.57
C PHE A 154 6.41 -16.40 3.07
N VAL A 155 6.54 -15.07 3.03
CA VAL A 155 5.46 -14.16 3.44
C VAL A 155 4.21 -14.36 2.60
N LEU A 156 4.33 -14.54 1.30
CA LEU A 156 3.18 -14.83 0.42
C LEU A 156 2.47 -16.14 0.81
N GLY A 157 3.23 -17.19 1.17
CA GLY A 157 2.68 -18.44 1.68
C GLY A 157 1.84 -18.22 2.94
N GLN A 158 2.39 -17.48 3.91
CA GLN A 158 1.69 -17.15 5.16
C GLN A 158 0.46 -16.26 4.95
N LEU A 159 0.59 -15.25 4.07
CA LEU A 159 -0.53 -14.36 3.78
C LEU A 159 -1.69 -15.05 3.05
N LYS A 160 -1.44 -16.04 2.21
CA LYS A 160 -2.51 -16.83 1.55
C LYS A 160 -3.42 -17.51 2.57
N GLU A 161 -2.88 -17.92 3.71
CA GLU A 161 -3.65 -18.53 4.79
C GLU A 161 -4.34 -17.50 5.68
N LEU A 162 -3.66 -16.38 5.97
CA LEU A 162 -4.18 -15.33 6.85
C LEU A 162 -5.20 -14.41 6.16
N GLN A 163 -5.04 -14.19 4.86
CA GLN A 163 -5.84 -13.26 4.05
C GLN A 163 -6.25 -13.93 2.71
N PRO A 164 -7.08 -14.98 2.72
CA PRO A 164 -7.41 -15.76 1.52
C PRO A 164 -8.16 -14.96 0.45
N ASN A 165 -8.71 -13.79 0.81
CA ASN A 165 -9.49 -12.93 -0.06
C ASN A 165 -8.61 -11.90 -0.83
N ALA A 166 -7.29 -12.15 -0.94
CA ALA A 166 -6.38 -11.34 -1.72
C ALA A 166 -5.94 -12.03 -3.03
N ASP A 167 -5.46 -11.23 -4.00
CA ASP A 167 -4.94 -11.73 -5.28
C ASP A 167 -3.42 -11.87 -5.20
N TYR A 168 -2.96 -13.11 -5.15
CA TYR A 168 -1.54 -13.47 -5.09
C TYR A 168 -0.94 -13.84 -6.44
N SER A 169 -1.70 -13.67 -7.54
CA SER A 169 -1.25 -13.98 -8.90
C SER A 169 -0.76 -12.75 -9.68
N HIS A 170 -1.02 -11.53 -9.15
CA HIS A 170 -0.64 -10.27 -9.80
C HIS A 170 0.01 -9.30 -8.79
N LEU A 171 1.17 -9.70 -8.29
CA LEU A 171 1.85 -8.94 -7.24
C LEU A 171 2.38 -7.60 -7.73
N THR A 172 2.33 -6.60 -6.85
CA THR A 172 3.08 -5.35 -6.97
C THR A 172 4.25 -5.41 -6.01
N LEU A 173 5.49 -5.42 -6.52
CA LEU A 173 6.69 -5.34 -5.70
C LEU A 173 7.19 -3.91 -5.62
N VAL A 174 7.49 -3.45 -4.42
CA VAL A 174 8.02 -2.11 -4.16
C VAL A 174 9.31 -2.24 -3.38
N GLY A 175 10.34 -1.48 -3.72
CA GLY A 175 11.57 -1.57 -2.95
C GLY A 175 12.48 -0.35 -3.08
N HIS A 176 13.16 -0.04 -2.00
CA HIS A 176 14.16 1.02 -1.95
C HIS A 176 15.57 0.43 -1.95
N SER A 177 16.49 0.99 -2.76
CA SER A 177 17.90 0.59 -2.75
C SER A 177 18.06 -0.94 -2.93
N ASN A 178 18.65 -1.62 -1.94
CA ASN A 178 18.77 -3.08 -1.91
C ASN A 178 17.39 -3.78 -1.99
N GLY A 179 16.35 -3.23 -1.37
CA GLY A 179 14.98 -3.75 -1.51
C GLY A 179 14.43 -3.62 -2.92
N GLY A 180 14.82 -2.56 -3.65
CA GLY A 180 14.52 -2.41 -5.07
C GLY A 180 15.25 -3.44 -5.94
N ASP A 181 16.50 -3.73 -5.61
CA ASP A 181 17.26 -4.81 -6.24
C ASP A 181 16.61 -6.18 -5.97
N ILE A 182 16.18 -6.46 -4.73
CA ILE A 182 15.43 -7.68 -4.37
C ILE A 182 14.13 -7.79 -5.16
N SER A 183 13.37 -6.69 -5.26
CA SER A 183 12.10 -6.65 -6.00
C SER A 183 12.30 -6.96 -7.47
N MET A 184 13.32 -6.37 -8.10
CA MET A 184 13.66 -6.60 -9.52
C MET A 184 14.17 -8.02 -9.73
N PHE A 185 14.97 -8.55 -8.80
CA PHE A 185 15.48 -9.93 -8.83
C PHE A 185 14.32 -10.94 -8.75
N CYS A 186 13.39 -10.73 -7.81
CA CYS A 186 12.22 -11.57 -7.64
C CYS A 186 11.32 -11.54 -8.90
N ALA A 187 11.04 -10.37 -9.46
CA ALA A 187 10.26 -10.23 -10.68
C ALA A 187 10.88 -10.94 -11.88
N LYS A 188 12.21 -10.94 -11.99
CA LYS A 188 12.92 -11.66 -13.03
C LYS A 188 12.78 -13.19 -12.90
N ARG A 189 12.74 -13.71 -11.69
CA ARG A 189 12.69 -15.15 -11.40
C ARG A 189 11.27 -15.72 -11.38
N HIS A 190 10.28 -14.83 -11.08
CA HIS A 190 8.88 -15.18 -10.94
C HIS A 190 7.98 -14.27 -11.80
N PRO A 191 8.20 -14.22 -13.13
CA PRO A 191 7.44 -13.35 -14.03
C PRO A 191 5.95 -13.68 -14.05
N GLU A 192 5.59 -14.91 -13.68
CA GLU A 192 4.20 -15.37 -13.58
C GLU A 192 3.45 -14.82 -12.37
N LEU A 193 4.18 -14.34 -11.34
CA LEU A 193 3.58 -13.82 -10.11
C LEU A 193 3.52 -12.29 -10.08
N VAL A 194 4.42 -11.61 -10.80
CA VAL A 194 4.64 -10.17 -10.64
C VAL A 194 4.11 -9.39 -11.83
N SER A 195 3.19 -8.47 -11.59
CA SER A 195 2.62 -7.59 -12.61
C SER A 195 3.21 -6.17 -12.59
N LYS A 196 3.66 -5.70 -11.43
CA LYS A 196 4.20 -4.34 -11.26
C LYS A 196 5.44 -4.34 -10.38
N VAL A 197 6.42 -3.52 -10.73
CA VAL A 197 7.59 -3.25 -9.88
C VAL A 197 7.79 -1.75 -9.75
N ILE A 198 7.88 -1.28 -8.51
CA ILE A 198 8.20 0.11 -8.19
C ILE A 198 9.54 0.13 -7.46
N THR A 199 10.54 0.83 -8.00
CA THR A 199 11.83 0.94 -7.34
C THR A 199 12.16 2.39 -6.99
N LEU A 200 12.68 2.55 -5.78
CA LEU A 200 13.27 3.78 -5.31
C LEU A 200 14.80 3.56 -5.32
N ASP A 201 15.40 3.92 -6.45
CA ASP A 201 16.84 3.92 -6.68
C ASP A 201 17.55 2.57 -6.44
N ASN A 202 17.04 1.49 -7.08
CA ASN A 202 17.79 0.22 -7.17
C ASN A 202 19.09 0.42 -7.98
N LEU A 203 20.17 -0.25 -7.58
CA LEU A 203 21.50 0.10 -8.08
C LEU A 203 22.24 -1.04 -8.78
N ARG A 204 21.86 -2.30 -8.55
CA ARG A 204 22.71 -3.46 -8.90
C ARG A 204 22.02 -4.49 -9.80
N VAL A 205 20.71 -4.68 -9.64
CA VAL A 205 19.97 -5.65 -10.44
C VAL A 205 19.44 -4.98 -11.70
N PRO A 206 19.79 -5.48 -12.90
CA PRO A 206 19.27 -4.97 -14.15
C PRO A 206 17.75 -5.05 -14.24
N PHE A 207 17.16 -4.06 -14.89
CA PHE A 207 15.73 -4.04 -15.16
C PHE A 207 15.29 -5.25 -15.96
N VAL A 208 14.12 -5.76 -15.65
CA VAL A 208 13.46 -6.77 -16.47
C VAL A 208 12.87 -6.07 -17.70
N LEU A 209 13.25 -6.55 -18.88
CA LEU A 209 12.76 -6.04 -20.15
C LEU A 209 11.63 -6.97 -20.64
N ASP A 210 10.43 -6.70 -20.18
CA ASP A 210 9.20 -7.43 -20.57
C ASP A 210 8.02 -6.45 -20.52
N HIS A 211 7.41 -6.20 -21.67
CA HIS A 211 6.28 -5.28 -21.83
C HIS A 211 5.04 -5.65 -20.99
N LYS A 212 4.95 -6.88 -20.47
CA LYS A 212 3.88 -7.32 -19.56
C LYS A 212 4.09 -6.82 -18.15
N LEU A 213 5.34 -6.57 -17.76
CA LEU A 213 5.71 -6.07 -16.45
C LEU A 213 5.70 -4.54 -16.46
N LYS A 214 4.84 -3.92 -15.68
CA LYS A 214 4.81 -2.47 -15.50
C LYS A 214 5.85 -2.04 -14.48
N ILE A 215 6.76 -1.15 -14.87
CA ILE A 215 7.85 -0.70 -13.99
C ILE A 215 7.82 0.82 -13.84
N LEU A 216 7.84 1.29 -12.58
CA LEU A 216 8.10 2.67 -12.21
C LEU A 216 9.39 2.73 -11.41
N SER A 217 10.33 3.59 -11.80
CA SER A 217 11.60 3.71 -11.08
C SER A 217 11.96 5.17 -10.82
N PHE A 218 12.12 5.53 -9.56
CA PHE A 218 12.69 6.81 -9.15
C PHE A 218 14.20 6.70 -9.10
N ARG A 219 14.91 7.70 -9.66
CA ARG A 219 16.37 7.74 -9.67
C ARG A 219 16.86 8.92 -8.84
N SER A 220 17.76 8.66 -7.91
CA SER A 220 18.40 9.70 -7.12
C SER A 220 19.45 10.46 -7.93
N LYS A 221 19.82 11.63 -7.44
CA LYS A 221 21.00 12.38 -7.93
C LYS A 221 22.14 12.35 -6.91
N ASP A 222 22.18 11.31 -6.08
CA ASP A 222 23.17 11.16 -5.03
C ASP A 222 24.51 10.65 -5.60
N PRO A 223 25.62 11.42 -5.49
CA PRO A 223 26.90 11.01 -6.05
C PRO A 223 27.53 9.81 -5.34
N ASN A 224 27.08 9.50 -4.12
CA ASN A 224 27.61 8.39 -3.32
C ASN A 224 26.96 7.05 -3.67
N PHE A 225 25.80 7.07 -4.33
CA PHE A 225 25.02 5.89 -4.70
C PHE A 225 24.94 5.76 -6.23
N LYS A 226 26.00 5.22 -6.81
CA LYS A 226 26.07 5.06 -8.27
C LYS A 226 25.46 3.74 -8.71
N THR A 227 24.63 3.81 -9.74
CA THR A 227 24.10 2.64 -10.42
C THR A 227 25.19 1.92 -11.19
N ASP A 228 25.22 0.59 -11.11
CA ASP A 228 26.16 -0.22 -11.88
C ASP A 228 25.88 -0.11 -13.40
N PRO A 229 26.91 -0.22 -14.22
CA PRO A 229 26.74 -0.26 -15.69
C PRO A 229 25.79 -1.40 -16.10
N GLY A 230 24.85 -1.11 -17.01
CA GLY A 230 23.89 -2.11 -17.53
C GLY A 230 22.70 -2.39 -16.63
N VAL A 231 22.55 -1.71 -15.50
CA VAL A 231 21.35 -1.81 -14.65
C VAL A 231 20.18 -1.09 -15.27
N LEU A 232 20.38 0.15 -15.71
CA LEU A 232 19.32 0.93 -16.37
C LEU A 232 19.15 0.50 -17.83
N PRO A 233 17.90 0.41 -18.31
CA PRO A 233 17.64 0.22 -19.73
C PRO A 233 18.04 1.46 -20.54
N THR A 234 18.32 1.29 -21.82
CA THR A 234 18.44 2.42 -22.73
C THR A 234 17.07 3.11 -22.88
N PRO A 235 17.01 4.39 -23.31
CA PRO A 235 15.74 5.07 -23.55
C PRO A 235 14.82 4.34 -24.53
N GLN A 236 15.41 3.67 -25.53
CA GLN A 236 14.66 2.86 -26.50
C GLN A 236 14.03 1.62 -25.87
N GLN A 237 14.79 0.91 -25.03
CA GLN A 237 14.29 -0.26 -24.27
C GLN A 237 13.20 0.16 -23.29
N ALA A 238 13.44 1.22 -22.51
CA ALA A 238 12.45 1.73 -21.56
C ALA A 238 11.12 2.05 -22.25
N LYS A 239 11.17 2.71 -23.42
CA LYS A 239 9.98 3.03 -24.21
C LYS A 239 9.30 1.78 -24.77
N ALA A 240 10.08 0.81 -25.27
CA ALA A 240 9.54 -0.42 -25.85
C ALA A 240 8.81 -1.29 -24.81
N ASP A 241 9.34 -1.34 -23.58
CA ASP A 241 8.80 -2.17 -22.52
C ASP A 241 7.87 -1.40 -21.53
N GLY A 242 7.59 -0.12 -21.81
CA GLY A 242 6.70 0.70 -20.97
C GLY A 242 7.24 0.91 -19.55
N ILE A 243 8.56 1.16 -19.44
CA ILE A 243 9.24 1.41 -18.19
C ILE A 243 9.30 2.92 -17.93
N ASP A 244 8.70 3.36 -16.83
CA ASP A 244 8.70 4.75 -16.40
C ASP A 244 9.90 5.04 -15.50
N ILE A 245 10.83 5.86 -15.98
CA ILE A 245 12.02 6.29 -15.23
C ILE A 245 11.88 7.76 -14.86
N VAL A 246 11.73 8.03 -13.56
CA VAL A 246 11.61 9.37 -12.99
C VAL A 246 12.96 9.80 -12.43
N ASN A 247 13.68 10.64 -13.19
CA ASN A 247 14.92 11.25 -12.71
C ASN A 247 14.61 12.39 -11.74
N THR A 248 15.08 12.27 -10.50
CA THR A 248 14.81 13.23 -9.44
C THR A 248 16.06 14.02 -9.07
N LYS A 249 15.88 15.00 -8.18
CA LYS A 249 17.00 15.70 -7.52
C LYS A 249 17.22 15.21 -6.07
N PHE A 250 16.56 14.11 -5.69
CA PHE A 250 16.58 13.59 -4.34
C PHE A 250 17.92 12.91 -4.02
N GLN A 251 18.27 12.88 -2.75
CA GLN A 251 19.32 12.01 -2.26
C GLN A 251 18.79 10.58 -2.17
N HIS A 252 19.66 9.60 -2.29
CA HIS A 252 19.31 8.19 -2.17
C HIS A 252 18.63 7.88 -0.82
N THR A 253 19.20 8.40 0.25
CA THR A 253 18.72 8.18 1.63
C THR A 253 17.41 8.89 1.96
N ASP A 254 16.98 9.86 1.14
CA ASP A 254 15.74 10.61 1.36
C ASP A 254 14.47 9.85 0.93
N MET A 255 14.65 8.72 0.25
CA MET A 255 13.53 7.95 -0.31
C MET A 255 12.91 6.95 0.70
N SER A 256 12.85 7.36 1.97
CA SER A 256 12.19 6.64 3.06
C SER A 256 11.49 7.64 3.98
N ASP A 257 10.84 7.20 5.05
CA ASP A 257 10.22 8.10 6.04
C ASP A 257 11.24 9.03 6.74
N ARG A 258 12.53 8.73 6.62
CA ARG A 258 13.62 9.60 7.13
C ARG A 258 13.81 10.86 6.27
N GLY A 259 13.36 10.84 5.03
CA GLY A 259 13.52 11.96 4.11
C GLY A 259 12.53 13.10 4.34
N PRO A 260 12.76 14.24 3.67
CA PRO A 260 11.86 15.40 3.73
C PRO A 260 10.45 15.07 3.21
N ASP A 261 9.43 15.75 3.75
CA ASP A 261 8.04 15.55 3.33
C ASP A 261 7.83 15.81 1.84
N ALA A 262 8.46 16.84 1.28
CA ALA A 262 8.36 17.15 -0.15
C ALA A 262 8.85 16.02 -1.07
N VAL A 263 9.84 15.22 -0.63
CA VAL A 263 10.29 14.03 -1.36
C VAL A 263 9.21 12.95 -1.33
N LYS A 264 8.67 12.67 -0.14
CA LYS A 264 7.59 11.68 0.06
C LYS A 264 6.34 12.06 -0.73
N GLU A 265 5.90 13.31 -0.67
CA GLU A 265 4.75 13.82 -1.42
C GLU A 265 4.92 13.67 -2.93
N THR A 266 6.11 13.97 -3.46
CA THR A 266 6.39 13.80 -4.89
C THR A 266 6.33 12.33 -5.31
N ILE A 267 6.92 11.43 -4.51
CA ILE A 267 6.88 9.99 -4.77
C ILE A 267 5.44 9.48 -4.68
N GLN A 268 4.68 9.90 -3.66
CA GLN A 268 3.28 9.51 -3.48
C GLN A 268 2.40 9.94 -4.65
N ALA A 269 2.51 11.19 -5.10
CA ALA A 269 1.72 11.70 -6.22
C ALA A 269 2.02 10.93 -7.53
N THR A 270 3.31 10.66 -7.80
CA THR A 270 3.71 9.90 -8.98
C THR A 270 3.24 8.45 -8.91
N LEU A 271 3.37 7.81 -7.74
CA LEU A 271 2.89 6.46 -7.50
C LEU A 271 1.37 6.36 -7.65
N ASP A 272 0.63 7.33 -7.10
CA ASP A 272 -0.83 7.40 -7.22
C ASP A 272 -1.29 7.45 -8.69
N HIS A 273 -0.63 8.25 -9.50
CA HIS A 273 -0.88 8.34 -10.95
C HIS A 273 -0.58 7.02 -11.66
N PHE A 274 0.60 6.44 -11.44
CA PHE A 274 1.02 5.16 -12.04
C PHE A 274 0.03 4.02 -11.73
N LEU A 275 -0.45 3.93 -10.49
CA LEU A 275 -1.41 2.91 -10.08
C LEU A 275 -2.80 3.15 -10.70
N SER A 276 -3.21 4.43 -10.90
CA SER A 276 -4.50 4.78 -11.49
C SER A 276 -4.56 4.48 -12.98
N ASP A 277 -3.50 4.79 -13.72
CA ASP A 277 -3.40 4.51 -15.16
C ASP A 277 -3.38 3.01 -15.44
N SER A 278 -2.72 2.24 -14.58
CA SER A 278 -2.70 0.78 -14.67
C SER A 278 -4.10 0.18 -14.47
N ALA A 279 -4.89 0.69 -13.53
CA ALA A 279 -6.26 0.24 -13.31
C ALA A 279 -7.17 0.55 -14.52
N SER A 280 -7.01 1.70 -15.16
CA SER A 280 -7.77 2.09 -16.35
C SER A 280 -7.47 1.22 -17.55
N SER A 281 -6.22 0.76 -17.71
CA SER A 281 -5.82 -0.15 -18.80
C SER A 281 -6.31 -1.59 -18.60
N GLU A 282 -6.45 -2.05 -17.35
CA GLU A 282 -6.99 -3.37 -17.01
C GLU A 282 -8.51 -3.45 -17.17
N LEU A 283 -9.22 -2.31 -17.04
CA LEU A 283 -10.68 -2.21 -17.20
C LEU A 283 -11.12 -1.92 -18.64
N ALA A 284 -10.22 -1.61 -19.56
CA ALA A 284 -10.54 -1.44 -20.97
C ALA A 284 -11.01 -2.81 -21.52
N PRO A 285 -12.23 -2.93 -22.09
CA PRO A 285 -12.69 -4.18 -22.65
C PRO A 285 -11.72 -4.60 -23.75
N ALA A 286 -11.29 -5.86 -23.69
CA ALA A 286 -10.52 -6.47 -24.79
C ALA A 286 -11.26 -6.16 -26.10
N ASN A 287 -10.59 -5.43 -26.97
CA ASN A 287 -11.15 -4.88 -28.20
C ASN A 287 -11.82 -6.02 -29.02
N THR A 288 -13.14 -6.09 -28.97
CA THR A 288 -13.97 -6.98 -29.78
C THR A 288 -14.15 -6.36 -31.17
N ASP A 289 -13.04 -5.97 -31.80
CA ASP A 289 -13.03 -5.59 -33.20
C ASP A 289 -12.44 -6.71 -34.02
N LYS A 290 -13.25 -7.70 -34.32
CA LYS A 290 -13.30 -8.44 -35.58
C LYS A 290 -14.64 -9.15 -35.70
N LEU A 291 -15.72 -8.39 -35.78
CA LEU A 291 -16.89 -8.87 -36.48
C LEU A 291 -16.51 -8.85 -37.99
N ILE A 292 -16.03 -9.99 -38.45
CA ILE A 292 -15.97 -10.27 -39.90
C ILE A 292 -17.41 -10.34 -40.35
N VAL A 293 -17.89 -9.26 -40.94
CA VAL A 293 -19.12 -9.29 -41.75
C VAL A 293 -18.78 -10.13 -43.00
N ALA A 294 -19.14 -11.42 -42.91
CA ALA A 294 -19.18 -12.28 -44.07
C ALA A 294 -20.30 -11.74 -45.01
N ASN A 295 -19.90 -11.09 -46.09
CA ASN A 295 -20.79 -10.76 -47.20
C ASN A 295 -21.31 -12.07 -47.79
N LEU A 296 -22.49 -12.51 -47.35
CA LEU A 296 -23.26 -13.50 -48.08
C LEU A 296 -23.92 -12.79 -49.27
N GLY A 297 -23.35 -12.97 -50.45
CA GLY A 297 -23.98 -12.60 -51.69
C GLY A 297 -25.35 -13.28 -51.89
N PRO A 298 -26.24 -12.67 -52.65
CA PRO A 298 -27.61 -13.18 -52.86
C PRO A 298 -27.59 -14.56 -53.57
N PRO A 299 -28.57 -15.45 -53.26
CA PRO A 299 -28.63 -16.76 -53.91
C PRO A 299 -29.05 -16.62 -55.38
N PRO A 300 -28.56 -17.51 -56.27
CA PRO A 300 -28.99 -17.53 -57.65
C PRO A 300 -30.44 -18.02 -57.73
N TYR A 301 -31.27 -17.26 -58.44
CA TYR A 301 -32.63 -17.70 -58.83
C TYR A 301 -32.55 -18.60 -60.04
N PRO A 302 -33.59 -19.46 -60.24
CA PRO A 302 -33.55 -20.56 -61.19
C PRO A 302 -33.65 -20.14 -62.67
#